data_38b656b767471764fbffb74bde656d22
#
_entry.id   38b656b767471764fbffb74bde656d22
#
_cell.length_a   1.000
_cell.length_b   1.000
_cell.length_c   1.000
_cell.angle_alpha   90.00
_cell.angle_beta   90.00
_cell.angle_gamma   90.00
#
_symmetry.space_group_name_H-M   'P 1'
#
loop_
_entity.id
_entity.type
_entity.pdbx_description
1 polymer ?
#
loop_
_entity_poly.entity_id
_entity_poly.type
_entity_poly.pdbx_seq_one_letter_code
_entity_poly.pdbx_strand_id
1 'polypeptide(L)'
;MAPGKTLVNKSEVRIRIAIPFHVFDKKLGDFPMTDTKKTTARRNVLKGAAVAAGAVSAPMIAKAQSGPISMRWQSTWPAKDIFHEYALDYAKKVNDMTGGDLKIEVLPAGSVVPAFGLLEAVSKGTLDGGHGVLGYHYGKQNALALWNSGPAFGMDANMILAWHKYGGGAELLAKLYASIGGNVQSFLYGPMATQPLGWFKKPITKSADFKGLKFRTNGLAIDLFTAMGAAVNALPGGEIVPAMDRGLLDGAEFNNASSDRLLGFPDVSKVCMLQSFHQSAETFEIMFNKTKYDSLPAKMKAIIAGATEAASADMSWKAVDRYSKDYVELQTKDKVKFYKTPDSVLQDQLKLWSEIVEKKSAENPLFKEIVASQKAFAQRAVKWEQDTVINRRMAVNHFFGAKKA
;
A
#
# COMPACT_ATOMS: atom_id res chain seq x y z
N MET A 1 25.06 -47.63 -43.54
CA MET A 1 26.12 -46.93 -42.80
C MET A 1 25.44 -45.98 -41.82
N ALA A 2 25.47 -46.26 -40.54
CA ALA A 2 24.88 -45.39 -39.50
C ALA A 2 25.97 -44.49 -38.94
N PRO A 3 25.66 -43.21 -38.60
CA PRO A 3 26.60 -42.36 -37.87
C PRO A 3 26.31 -42.41 -36.35
N GLY A 4 27.42 -42.38 -35.62
CA GLY A 4 27.58 -42.61 -34.19
C GLY A 4 26.88 -41.64 -33.25
N LYS A 5 26.57 -42.17 -32.08
CA LYS A 5 26.10 -41.48 -30.89
C LYS A 5 27.29 -40.78 -30.23
N THR A 6 27.24 -39.48 -30.08
CA THR A 6 28.14 -38.71 -29.21
C THR A 6 27.46 -38.53 -27.84
N LEU A 7 28.06 -39.16 -26.84
CA LEU A 7 27.73 -39.01 -25.43
C LEU A 7 28.20 -37.61 -24.95
N VAL A 8 27.29 -36.75 -24.52
CA VAL A 8 27.61 -35.50 -23.83
C VAL A 8 27.63 -35.77 -22.34
N ASN A 9 28.82 -35.61 -21.77
CA ASN A 9 29.15 -35.78 -20.36
C ASN A 9 28.56 -34.59 -19.57
N LYS A 10 27.66 -34.86 -18.62
CA LYS A 10 27.14 -33.88 -17.66
C LYS A 10 28.16 -33.74 -16.52
N SER A 11 28.99 -32.70 -16.57
CA SER A 11 29.76 -32.24 -15.43
C SER A 11 28.95 -31.21 -14.66
N GLU A 12 28.48 -31.58 -13.46
CA GLU A 12 27.90 -30.65 -12.49
C GLU A 12 29.00 -29.71 -11.96
N VAL A 13 28.92 -28.44 -12.29
CA VAL A 13 29.75 -27.40 -11.68
C VAL A 13 29.06 -26.96 -10.40
N ARG A 14 29.53 -27.46 -9.25
CA ARG A 14 29.15 -26.93 -7.93
C ARG A 14 30.01 -25.71 -7.61
N ILE A 15 29.46 -24.53 -7.75
CA ILE A 15 30.09 -23.29 -7.26
C ILE A 15 29.86 -23.21 -5.74
N ARG A 16 30.91 -23.47 -4.96
CA ARG A 16 30.95 -23.14 -3.54
C ARG A 16 31.41 -21.68 -3.39
N ILE A 17 30.50 -20.81 -3.03
CA ILE A 17 30.86 -19.44 -2.61
C ILE A 17 31.21 -19.52 -1.13
N ALA A 18 32.49 -19.40 -0.81
CA ALA A 18 32.98 -19.23 0.55
C ALA A 18 32.98 -17.74 0.88
N ILE A 19 32.14 -17.33 1.83
CA ILE A 19 32.15 -15.98 2.40
C ILE A 19 33.04 -16.02 3.65
N PRO A 20 34.13 -15.25 3.73
CA PRO A 20 34.94 -15.19 4.95
C PRO A 20 34.22 -14.33 6.00
N PHE A 21 33.84 -14.94 7.10
CA PHE A 21 33.45 -14.24 8.31
C PHE A 21 34.71 -13.68 8.98
N HIS A 22 34.89 -12.38 9.00
CA HIS A 22 35.81 -11.70 9.90
C HIS A 22 35.16 -11.55 11.27
N VAL A 23 35.61 -12.37 12.21
CA VAL A 23 35.32 -12.23 13.64
C VAL A 23 36.20 -11.10 14.19
N PHE A 24 35.57 -10.03 14.63
CA PHE A 24 36.24 -8.99 15.42
C PHE A 24 36.30 -9.47 16.87
N ASP A 25 37.47 -9.98 17.26
CA ASP A 25 37.83 -10.27 18.65
C ASP A 25 38.30 -8.98 19.32
N LYS A 26 37.46 -8.35 20.14
CA LYS A 26 37.86 -7.27 21.03
C LYS A 26 38.07 -7.85 22.43
N LYS A 27 39.32 -8.01 22.83
CA LYS A 27 39.75 -8.29 24.21
C LYS A 27 39.18 -7.24 25.16
N LEU A 28 38.39 -7.69 26.14
CA LEU A 28 38.03 -6.91 27.32
C LEU A 28 39.26 -6.90 28.26
N GLY A 29 39.71 -5.69 28.58
CA GLY A 29 40.79 -5.46 29.50
C GLY A 29 40.38 -5.75 30.96
N ASP A 30 41.31 -6.38 31.66
CA ASP A 30 41.23 -6.70 33.09
C ASP A 30 41.12 -5.44 33.96
N PHE A 31 40.11 -5.41 34.86
CA PHE A 31 40.08 -4.50 35.98
C PHE A 31 40.47 -5.28 37.24
N PRO A 32 41.39 -4.75 38.11
CA PRO A 32 41.87 -5.46 39.29
C PRO A 32 40.85 -5.46 40.41
N MET A 33 40.61 -6.64 40.96
CA MET A 33 39.86 -6.85 42.20
C MET A 33 40.72 -6.43 43.40
N THR A 34 40.29 -5.45 44.15
CA THR A 34 40.83 -5.15 45.46
C THR A 34 40.10 -5.92 46.56
N ASP A 35 40.89 -6.80 47.18
CA ASP A 35 40.57 -7.58 48.33
C ASP A 35 40.42 -6.68 49.55
N THR A 36 39.33 -6.71 50.29
CA THR A 36 39.25 -6.11 51.63
C THR A 36 38.63 -7.06 52.63
N LYS A 37 39.46 -7.36 53.59
CA LYS A 37 39.36 -8.29 54.71
C LYS A 37 38.12 -8.12 55.57
N LYS A 38 37.61 -9.28 56.00
CA LYS A 38 36.72 -9.46 57.13
C LYS A 38 37.29 -8.85 58.40
N THR A 39 36.48 -8.09 59.14
CA THR A 39 36.62 -7.91 60.58
C THR A 39 35.28 -8.11 61.25
N THR A 40 35.27 -9.10 62.09
CA THR A 40 34.23 -9.45 63.05
C THR A 40 34.38 -8.53 64.31
N ALA A 41 33.31 -7.87 64.72
CA ALA A 41 33.20 -7.47 66.13
C ALA A 41 31.72 -7.25 66.54
N ARG A 42 31.39 -7.96 67.42
CA ARG A 42 30.33 -8.23 68.40
C ARG A 42 29.66 -6.96 69.03
N ARG A 43 28.31 -7.07 69.08
CA ARG A 43 27.45 -6.91 70.27
C ARG A 43 27.58 -5.64 71.13
N ASN A 44 26.45 -4.91 71.18
CA ASN A 44 25.67 -4.54 72.41
C ASN A 44 24.58 -3.52 72.02
N VAL A 45 23.32 -3.83 72.12
CA VAL A 45 22.38 -3.83 73.23
C VAL A 45 21.88 -2.41 73.62
N LEU A 46 20.63 -2.19 73.34
CA LEU A 46 19.56 -1.56 74.10
C LEU A 46 19.37 -0.04 74.15
N LYS A 47 18.14 0.27 73.82
CA LYS A 47 17.20 1.26 74.42
C LYS A 47 17.23 2.69 73.88
N GLY A 48 16.11 3.02 73.32
CA GLY A 48 15.56 4.33 73.62
C GLY A 48 14.88 5.04 72.43
N ALA A 49 13.59 5.17 72.60
CA ALA A 49 12.75 6.26 72.17
C ALA A 49 12.29 6.32 70.65
N ALA A 50 11.02 6.21 70.55
CA ALA A 50 10.17 6.58 69.47
C ALA A 50 10.49 7.95 68.84
N VAL A 51 10.72 7.99 67.53
CA VAL A 51 10.49 9.19 66.73
C VAL A 51 9.87 8.78 65.41
N ALA A 52 8.72 9.31 65.20
CA ALA A 52 7.97 9.51 63.98
C ALA A 52 8.41 8.72 62.71
N ALA A 53 7.62 7.77 62.34
CA ALA A 53 7.60 7.17 61.04
C ALA A 53 7.21 8.22 59.96
N GLY A 54 8.23 8.84 59.36
CA GLY A 54 8.08 9.46 58.04
C GLY A 54 8.02 8.34 57.02
N ALA A 55 6.83 7.89 56.69
CA ALA A 55 6.62 7.04 55.51
C ALA A 55 7.04 7.85 54.29
N VAL A 56 8.26 7.62 53.81
CA VAL A 56 8.63 7.95 52.45
C VAL A 56 7.78 6.99 51.58
N SER A 57 6.60 7.46 51.20
CA SER A 57 5.84 6.85 50.13
C SER A 57 6.66 7.01 48.85
N ALA A 58 7.52 6.01 48.56
CA ALA A 58 8.01 5.84 47.22
C ALA A 58 6.76 5.80 46.33
N PRO A 59 6.71 6.61 45.26
CA PRO A 59 5.62 6.46 44.32
C PRO A 59 5.69 5.02 43.83
N MET A 60 4.78 4.17 44.26
CA MET A 60 4.51 2.93 43.59
C MET A 60 4.07 3.37 42.21
N ILE A 61 4.96 3.31 41.22
CA ILE A 61 4.58 3.27 39.81
C ILE A 61 3.72 2.03 39.74
N ALA A 62 2.43 2.21 39.88
CA ALA A 62 1.45 1.20 39.49
C ALA A 62 1.72 0.96 38.01
N LYS A 63 2.51 -0.06 37.67
CA LYS A 63 2.50 -0.67 36.39
C LYS A 63 1.07 -1.18 36.26
N ALA A 64 0.23 -0.34 35.68
CA ALA A 64 -1.03 -0.81 35.17
C ALA A 64 -0.65 -1.93 34.19
N GLN A 65 -0.85 -3.16 34.65
CA GLN A 65 -0.68 -4.36 33.84
C GLN A 65 -1.92 -4.42 32.95
N SER A 66 -1.99 -3.47 32.00
CA SER A 66 -2.94 -3.54 30.92
C SER A 66 -2.50 -4.73 30.07
N GLY A 67 -3.37 -5.72 29.97
CA GLY A 67 -3.19 -6.80 29.01
C GLY A 67 -2.98 -6.23 27.59
N PRO A 68 -2.75 -7.09 26.57
CA PRO A 68 -2.53 -6.63 25.22
C PRO A 68 -3.65 -5.69 24.78
N ILE A 69 -3.29 -4.58 24.14
CA ILE A 69 -4.25 -3.69 23.46
C ILE A 69 -4.78 -4.43 22.24
N SER A 70 -6.09 -4.64 22.18
CA SER A 70 -6.73 -5.28 21.02
C SER A 70 -7.42 -4.23 20.18
N MET A 71 -7.25 -4.33 18.85
CA MET A 71 -7.89 -3.46 17.86
C MET A 71 -8.63 -4.29 16.83
N ARG A 72 -9.87 -3.92 16.56
CA ARG A 72 -10.72 -4.54 15.54
C ARG A 72 -10.75 -3.67 14.30
N TRP A 73 -10.25 -4.22 13.21
CA TRP A 73 -10.15 -3.56 11.90
C TRP A 73 -10.99 -4.26 10.85
N GLN A 74 -11.24 -3.56 9.77
CA GLN A 74 -11.79 -4.12 8.55
C GLN A 74 -11.00 -3.59 7.35
N SER A 75 -10.76 -4.46 6.37
CA SER A 75 -10.27 -4.02 5.06
C SER A 75 -11.44 -3.72 4.12
N THR A 76 -11.18 -2.97 3.04
CA THR A 76 -12.16 -2.76 1.97
C THR A 76 -12.17 -3.88 0.92
N TRP A 77 -11.47 -4.99 1.18
CA TRP A 77 -11.21 -6.06 0.22
C TRP A 77 -11.94 -7.35 0.59
N PRO A 78 -12.43 -8.12 -0.42
CA PRO A 78 -12.91 -9.48 -0.19
C PRO A 78 -11.82 -10.37 0.40
N ALA A 79 -12.22 -11.37 1.20
CA ALA A 79 -11.27 -12.28 1.85
C ALA A 79 -10.31 -13.01 0.89
N LYS A 80 -10.74 -13.25 -0.35
CA LYS A 80 -9.92 -13.92 -1.39
C LYS A 80 -8.96 -13.00 -2.13
N ASP A 81 -9.06 -11.67 -1.95
CA ASP A 81 -8.23 -10.71 -2.65
C ASP A 81 -6.83 -10.63 -2.02
N ILE A 82 -5.78 -10.53 -2.83
CA ILE A 82 -4.40 -10.31 -2.36
C ILE A 82 -4.28 -9.02 -1.53
N PHE A 83 -5.15 -8.06 -1.72
CA PHE A 83 -5.18 -6.82 -0.93
C PHE A 83 -5.61 -7.06 0.51
N HIS A 84 -6.50 -8.05 0.74
CA HIS A 84 -6.81 -8.48 2.11
C HIS A 84 -5.61 -9.21 2.74
N GLU A 85 -4.88 -10.04 1.97
CA GLU A 85 -3.62 -10.64 2.40
C GLU A 85 -2.61 -9.58 2.84
N TYR A 86 -2.45 -8.47 2.09
CA TYR A 86 -1.57 -7.36 2.48
C TYR A 86 -2.01 -6.67 3.77
N ALA A 87 -3.32 -6.55 4.01
CA ALA A 87 -3.83 -6.02 5.27
C ALA A 87 -3.50 -6.93 6.46
N LEU A 88 -3.62 -8.25 6.27
CA LEU A 88 -3.24 -9.26 7.27
C LEU A 88 -1.72 -9.27 7.51
N ASP A 89 -0.91 -9.16 6.47
CA ASP A 89 0.55 -9.06 6.57
C ASP A 89 1.00 -7.84 7.37
N TYR A 90 0.35 -6.68 7.15
CA TYR A 90 0.61 -5.49 7.95
C TYR A 90 0.26 -5.70 9.42
N ALA A 91 -0.94 -6.20 9.71
CA ALA A 91 -1.38 -6.48 11.07
C ALA A 91 -0.43 -7.46 11.77
N LYS A 92 -0.01 -8.52 11.07
CA LYS A 92 0.97 -9.49 11.58
C LYS A 92 2.30 -8.81 11.94
N LYS A 93 2.83 -7.93 11.07
CA LYS A 93 4.08 -7.19 11.35
C LYS A 93 3.95 -6.35 12.61
N VAL A 94 2.85 -5.61 12.78
CA VAL A 94 2.61 -4.82 14.00
C VAL A 94 2.52 -5.71 15.23
N ASN A 95 1.77 -6.82 15.16
CA ASN A 95 1.59 -7.75 16.26
C ASN A 95 2.92 -8.38 16.68
N ASP A 96 3.73 -8.82 15.71
CA ASP A 96 5.04 -9.43 15.97
C ASP A 96 6.05 -8.40 16.55
N MET A 97 6.14 -7.21 15.95
CA MET A 97 7.08 -6.16 16.36
C MET A 97 6.75 -5.57 17.74
N THR A 98 5.48 -5.64 18.17
CA THR A 98 5.07 -5.23 19.52
C THR A 98 5.23 -6.36 20.55
N GLY A 99 5.66 -7.56 20.13
CA GLY A 99 5.72 -8.74 21.00
C GLY A 99 4.36 -9.20 21.49
N GLY A 100 3.27 -8.85 20.76
CA GLY A 100 1.90 -9.15 21.13
C GLY A 100 1.24 -8.17 22.08
N ASP A 101 1.92 -7.08 22.46
CA ASP A 101 1.35 -6.00 23.29
C ASP A 101 0.26 -5.22 22.54
N LEU A 102 0.31 -5.18 21.22
CA LEU A 102 -0.77 -4.67 20.34
C LEU A 102 -1.22 -5.82 19.43
N LYS A 103 -2.51 -6.11 19.43
CA LYS A 103 -3.14 -7.13 18.59
C LYS A 103 -4.15 -6.47 17.66
N ILE A 104 -3.87 -6.52 16.37
CA ILE A 104 -4.77 -6.07 15.32
C ILE A 104 -5.42 -7.29 14.68
N GLU A 105 -6.75 -7.38 14.75
CA GLU A 105 -7.57 -8.33 14.02
C GLU A 105 -8.17 -7.63 12.80
N VAL A 106 -7.97 -8.18 11.60
CA VAL A 106 -8.48 -7.59 10.35
C VAL A 106 -9.56 -8.47 9.76
N LEU A 107 -10.75 -7.92 9.65
CA LEU A 107 -11.91 -8.54 9.02
C LEU A 107 -11.97 -8.17 7.52
N PRO A 108 -12.49 -9.04 6.65
CA PRO A 108 -12.71 -8.70 5.24
C PRO A 108 -13.86 -7.70 5.06
N ALA A 109 -13.97 -7.13 3.87
CA ALA A 109 -15.02 -6.20 3.49
C ALA A 109 -16.43 -6.76 3.77
N GLY A 110 -17.30 -5.90 4.29
CA GLY A 110 -18.70 -6.26 4.57
C GLY A 110 -18.94 -6.98 5.90
N SER A 111 -17.86 -7.27 6.68
CA SER A 111 -18.04 -7.93 7.98
C SER A 111 -18.70 -7.02 9.03
N VAL A 112 -18.43 -5.72 8.99
CA VAL A 112 -18.99 -4.71 9.90
C VAL A 112 -19.73 -3.64 9.13
N VAL A 113 -19.11 -3.10 8.08
CA VAL A 113 -19.67 -2.05 7.22
C VAL A 113 -19.38 -2.34 5.75
N PRO A 114 -20.19 -1.83 4.79
CA PRO A 114 -19.82 -1.85 3.37
C PRO A 114 -18.45 -1.19 3.15
N ALA A 115 -17.73 -1.60 2.09
CA ALA A 115 -16.36 -1.15 1.83
C ALA A 115 -16.22 0.38 1.81
N PHE A 116 -17.14 1.11 1.17
CA PHE A 116 -17.14 2.57 1.11
C PHE A 116 -17.52 3.26 2.43
N GLY A 117 -18.01 2.51 3.41
CA GLY A 117 -18.32 3.01 4.76
C GLY A 117 -17.15 2.98 5.73
N LEU A 118 -15.99 2.46 5.32
CA LEU A 118 -14.85 2.22 6.22
C LEU A 118 -14.36 3.49 6.93
N LEU A 119 -14.14 4.58 6.19
CA LEU A 119 -13.68 5.84 6.78
C LEU A 119 -14.59 6.34 7.89
N GLU A 120 -15.90 6.27 7.66
CA GLU A 120 -16.88 6.72 8.66
C GLU A 120 -16.89 5.81 9.90
N ALA A 121 -16.79 4.49 9.70
CA ALA A 121 -16.75 3.52 10.80
C ALA A 121 -15.51 3.70 11.67
N VAL A 122 -14.34 3.95 11.06
CA VAL A 122 -13.09 4.23 11.77
C VAL A 122 -13.16 5.59 12.48
N SER A 123 -13.62 6.64 11.79
CA SER A 123 -13.73 7.97 12.37
C SER A 123 -14.67 8.02 13.59
N LYS A 124 -15.77 7.28 13.55
CA LYS A 124 -16.73 7.18 14.66
C LYS A 124 -16.32 6.19 15.76
N GLY A 125 -15.27 5.41 15.56
CA GLY A 125 -14.80 4.39 16.52
C GLY A 125 -15.64 3.10 16.55
N THR A 126 -16.49 2.85 15.54
CA THR A 126 -17.14 1.54 15.33
C THR A 126 -16.09 0.48 15.00
N LEU A 127 -15.05 0.87 14.31
CA LEU A 127 -13.80 0.13 14.07
C LEU A 127 -12.64 0.92 14.64
N ASP A 128 -11.64 0.22 15.16
CA ASP A 128 -10.43 0.84 15.70
C ASP A 128 -9.46 1.30 14.61
N GLY A 129 -9.61 0.70 13.43
CA GLY A 129 -8.83 1.04 12.26
C GLY A 129 -9.30 0.28 11.02
N GLY A 130 -8.55 0.46 9.94
CA GLY A 130 -8.89 -0.18 8.68
C GLY A 130 -7.78 -0.08 7.64
N HIS A 131 -7.98 -0.82 6.56
CA HIS A 131 -7.09 -0.88 5.41
C HIS A 131 -7.89 -0.68 4.13
N GLY A 132 -7.50 0.31 3.34
CA GLY A 132 -8.22 0.66 2.12
C GLY A 132 -7.41 1.53 1.17
N VAL A 133 -8.11 2.37 0.42
CA VAL A 133 -7.53 3.35 -0.51
C VAL A 133 -8.30 4.67 -0.41
N LEU A 134 -7.58 5.78 -0.53
CA LEU A 134 -8.14 7.12 -0.43
C LEU A 134 -9.19 7.43 -1.51
N GLY A 135 -9.09 6.80 -2.69
CA GLY A 135 -10.06 6.95 -3.77
C GLY A 135 -11.48 6.51 -3.40
N TYR A 136 -11.63 5.58 -2.44
CA TYR A 136 -12.94 5.14 -1.95
C TYR A 136 -13.66 6.21 -1.11
N HIS A 137 -12.94 7.25 -0.71
CA HIS A 137 -13.50 8.39 0.05
C HIS A 137 -13.84 9.60 -0.82
N TYR A 138 -13.75 9.46 -2.15
CA TYR A 138 -14.04 10.51 -3.14
C TYR A 138 -15.37 11.24 -2.88
N GLY A 139 -16.43 10.51 -2.55
CA GLY A 139 -17.74 11.08 -2.25
C GLY A 139 -17.80 11.94 -0.98
N LYS A 140 -16.86 11.79 -0.06
CA LYS A 140 -16.75 12.65 1.15
C LYS A 140 -15.94 13.91 0.86
N GLN A 141 -14.82 13.76 0.17
CA GLN A 141 -13.95 14.86 -0.25
C GLN A 141 -13.15 14.41 -1.48
N ASN A 142 -13.40 15.04 -2.61
CA ASN A 142 -12.81 14.65 -3.89
C ASN A 142 -11.28 14.72 -3.92
N ALA A 143 -10.68 15.62 -3.14
CA ALA A 143 -9.24 15.78 -3.07
C ALA A 143 -8.53 14.58 -2.42
N LEU A 144 -9.22 13.75 -1.61
CA LEU A 144 -8.64 12.50 -1.08
C LEU A 144 -8.21 11.55 -2.21
N ALA A 145 -8.90 11.58 -3.34
CA ALA A 145 -8.56 10.72 -4.48
C ALA A 145 -7.27 11.11 -5.21
N LEU A 146 -6.66 12.27 -4.92
CA LEU A 146 -5.39 12.70 -5.53
C LEU A 146 -4.19 11.80 -5.16
N TRP A 147 -4.28 10.99 -4.12
CA TRP A 147 -3.24 10.02 -3.75
C TRP A 147 -3.36 8.67 -4.46
N ASN A 148 -4.45 8.46 -5.21
CA ASN A 148 -4.74 7.10 -5.68
C ASN A 148 -5.38 7.07 -7.09
N SER A 149 -6.15 8.06 -7.51
CA SER A 149 -6.83 8.06 -8.80
C SER A 149 -6.80 9.42 -9.50
N GLY A 150 -5.71 10.13 -9.35
CA GLY A 150 -5.47 11.41 -9.99
C GLY A 150 -4.49 11.32 -11.16
N PRO A 151 -4.14 12.45 -11.76
CA PRO A 151 -3.23 12.51 -12.91
C PRO A 151 -1.78 12.12 -12.56
N ALA A 152 -1.42 12.09 -11.28
CA ALA A 152 -0.09 11.79 -10.74
C ALA A 152 1.08 12.59 -11.36
N PHE A 153 0.86 13.38 -12.39
CA PHE A 153 1.81 14.27 -13.07
C PHE A 153 3.11 13.57 -13.52
N GLY A 154 3.00 12.31 -13.95
CA GLY A 154 4.13 11.48 -14.38
C GLY A 154 4.83 10.73 -13.24
N MET A 155 4.44 10.95 -11.99
CA MET A 155 4.95 10.16 -10.87
C MET A 155 4.43 8.72 -10.92
N ASP A 156 5.28 7.78 -10.53
CA ASP A 156 4.85 6.43 -10.14
C ASP A 156 4.39 6.39 -8.66
N ALA A 157 3.93 5.23 -8.22
CA ALA A 157 3.42 5.08 -6.85
C ALA A 157 4.51 5.24 -5.78
N ASN A 158 5.76 4.89 -6.07
CA ASN A 158 6.87 5.11 -5.15
C ASN A 158 7.19 6.61 -5.01
N MET A 159 7.07 7.37 -6.10
CA MET A 159 7.20 8.83 -6.07
C MET A 159 6.05 9.50 -5.31
N ILE A 160 4.82 8.97 -5.41
CA ILE A 160 3.69 9.44 -4.59
C ILE A 160 3.97 9.21 -3.10
N LEU A 161 4.49 8.05 -2.70
CA LEU A 161 4.91 7.78 -1.33
C LEU A 161 6.03 8.72 -0.88
N ALA A 162 7.02 8.98 -1.75
CA ALA A 162 8.10 9.92 -1.47
C ALA A 162 7.59 11.36 -1.32
N TRP A 163 6.68 11.81 -2.20
CA TRP A 163 6.01 13.09 -2.04
C TRP A 163 5.21 13.16 -0.74
N HIS A 164 4.46 12.12 -0.43
CA HIS A 164 3.68 12.06 0.81
C HIS A 164 4.57 12.22 2.03
N LYS A 165 5.70 11.51 2.09
CA LYS A 165 6.60 11.50 3.25
C LYS A 165 7.52 12.72 3.35
N TYR A 166 8.02 13.23 2.21
CA TYR A 166 9.07 14.25 2.17
C TYR A 166 8.69 15.51 1.37
N GLY A 167 7.54 15.53 0.74
CA GLY A 167 7.06 16.62 -0.10
C GLY A 167 5.85 17.38 0.45
N GLY A 168 5.50 17.16 1.73
CA GLY A 168 4.37 17.84 2.38
C GLY A 168 3.03 17.13 2.20
N GLY A 169 3.01 15.95 1.59
CA GLY A 169 1.75 15.22 1.36
C GLY A 169 1.08 14.75 2.64
N ALA A 170 1.85 14.37 3.68
CA ALA A 170 1.29 13.91 4.94
C ALA A 170 0.54 15.03 5.68
N GLU A 171 1.10 16.23 5.71
CA GLU A 171 0.49 17.42 6.31
C GLU A 171 -0.78 17.84 5.55
N LEU A 172 -0.74 17.77 4.22
CA LEU A 172 -1.90 18.06 3.37
C LEU A 172 -3.02 17.03 3.58
N LEU A 173 -2.69 15.75 3.74
CA LEU A 173 -3.69 14.72 4.02
C LEU A 173 -4.31 14.93 5.41
N ALA A 174 -3.50 15.24 6.43
CA ALA A 174 -4.00 15.55 7.77
C ALA A 174 -4.93 16.79 7.77
N LYS A 175 -4.55 17.85 7.04
CA LYS A 175 -5.39 19.05 6.83
C LYS A 175 -6.71 18.71 6.15
N LEU A 176 -6.66 17.80 5.16
CA LEU A 176 -7.83 17.36 4.42
C LEU A 176 -8.78 16.55 5.31
N TYR A 177 -8.29 15.63 6.10
CA TYR A 177 -9.10 14.89 7.08
C TYR A 177 -9.71 15.83 8.12
N ALA A 178 -8.95 16.79 8.63
CA ALA A 178 -9.46 17.78 9.57
C ALA A 178 -10.62 18.60 8.96
N SER A 179 -10.54 18.95 7.68
CA SER A 179 -11.58 19.74 6.98
C SER A 179 -12.93 19.04 6.87
N ILE A 180 -12.96 17.73 6.96
CA ILE A 180 -14.20 16.92 6.93
C ILE A 180 -14.57 16.35 8.31
N GLY A 181 -13.93 16.81 9.38
CA GLY A 181 -14.16 16.29 10.73
C GLY A 181 -13.74 14.84 10.91
N GLY A 182 -12.81 14.34 10.10
CA GLY A 182 -12.31 12.98 10.15
C GLY A 182 -11.42 12.73 11.35
N ASN A 183 -11.87 11.87 12.28
CA ASN A 183 -11.09 11.46 13.45
C ASN A 183 -10.22 10.23 13.11
N VAL A 184 -9.26 10.42 12.19
CA VAL A 184 -8.37 9.35 11.72
C VAL A 184 -6.91 9.76 11.76
N GLN A 185 -6.03 8.82 12.11
CA GLN A 185 -4.60 8.87 11.85
C GLN A 185 -4.32 7.96 10.67
N SER A 186 -3.86 8.56 9.59
CA SER A 186 -3.60 7.85 8.33
C SER A 186 -2.12 7.63 8.10
N PHE A 187 -1.79 6.48 7.51
CA PHE A 187 -0.47 6.14 6.99
C PHE A 187 -0.64 5.59 5.58
N LEU A 188 0.25 5.97 4.68
CA LEU A 188 0.27 5.39 3.34
C LEU A 188 1.40 4.37 3.21
N TYR A 189 1.15 3.33 2.44
CA TYR A 189 2.15 2.31 2.16
C TYR A 189 1.88 1.58 0.85
N GLY A 190 2.86 0.78 0.43
CA GLY A 190 2.78 -0.12 -0.68
C GLY A 190 2.60 0.60 -2.01
N PRO A 191 3.68 0.79 -2.81
CA PRO A 191 3.52 1.27 -4.17
C PRO A 191 2.77 0.23 -4.98
N MET A 192 1.59 0.59 -5.49
CA MET A 192 0.85 -0.22 -6.45
C MET A 192 1.30 0.09 -7.87
N ALA A 193 1.38 -0.92 -8.71
CA ALA A 193 1.70 -0.73 -10.13
C ALA A 193 0.60 0.05 -10.85
N THR A 194 0.95 0.64 -12.01
CA THR A 194 -0.04 1.26 -12.90
C THR A 194 -1.15 0.26 -13.22
N GLN A 195 -2.39 0.67 -13.01
CA GLN A 195 -3.54 -0.15 -13.32
C GLN A 195 -3.70 -0.39 -14.83
N PRO A 196 -4.24 -1.55 -15.24
CA PRO A 196 -4.76 -1.71 -16.61
C PRO A 196 -5.88 -0.70 -16.86
N LEU A 197 -6.07 -0.30 -18.14
CA LEU A 197 -7.25 0.48 -18.53
C LEU A 197 -8.54 -0.24 -18.13
N GLY A 198 -8.52 -1.57 -18.16
CA GLY A 198 -9.60 -2.39 -17.67
C GLY A 198 -9.87 -3.64 -18.49
N TRP A 199 -10.93 -4.33 -18.11
CA TRP A 199 -11.46 -5.54 -18.71
C TRP A 199 -12.71 -5.21 -19.49
N PHE A 200 -12.78 -5.68 -20.76
CA PHE A 200 -13.82 -5.31 -21.72
C PHE A 200 -14.32 -6.53 -22.51
N LYS A 201 -15.52 -6.41 -23.10
CA LYS A 201 -16.04 -7.42 -24.03
C LYS A 201 -15.25 -7.46 -25.36
N LYS A 202 -14.67 -6.33 -25.77
CA LYS A 202 -13.82 -6.15 -26.95
C LYS A 202 -12.74 -5.10 -26.69
N PRO A 203 -11.61 -5.12 -27.43
CA PRO A 203 -10.58 -4.11 -27.27
C PRO A 203 -11.11 -2.68 -27.53
N ILE A 204 -10.64 -1.74 -26.71
CA ILE A 204 -10.79 -0.30 -26.91
C ILE A 204 -9.76 0.16 -27.93
N THR A 205 -10.20 0.77 -29.01
CA THR A 205 -9.35 1.20 -30.13
C THR A 205 -9.25 2.72 -30.26
N LYS A 206 -10.20 3.45 -29.68
CA LYS A 206 -10.28 4.93 -29.68
C LYS A 206 -11.11 5.41 -28.50
N SER A 207 -10.94 6.67 -28.11
CA SER A 207 -11.69 7.27 -26.99
C SER A 207 -13.20 7.25 -27.17
N ALA A 208 -13.68 7.34 -28.40
CA ALA A 208 -15.11 7.26 -28.73
C ALA A 208 -15.75 5.90 -28.37
N ASP A 209 -14.96 4.84 -28.17
CA ASP A 209 -15.45 3.52 -27.75
C ASP A 209 -15.99 3.52 -26.32
N PHE A 210 -15.67 4.58 -25.52
CA PHE A 210 -16.23 4.78 -24.18
C PHE A 210 -17.64 5.38 -24.20
N LYS A 211 -18.09 5.95 -25.31
CA LYS A 211 -19.41 6.63 -25.36
C LYS A 211 -20.54 5.65 -25.04
N GLY A 212 -21.25 5.91 -23.94
CA GLY A 212 -22.36 5.10 -23.45
C GLY A 212 -21.96 3.76 -22.83
N LEU A 213 -20.65 3.46 -22.72
CA LEU A 213 -20.15 2.24 -22.10
C LEU A 213 -20.49 2.25 -20.60
N LYS A 214 -21.15 1.23 -20.11
CA LYS A 214 -21.39 1.05 -18.66
C LYS A 214 -20.09 0.58 -18.02
N PHE A 215 -19.38 1.51 -17.42
CA PHE A 215 -18.01 1.29 -16.94
C PHE A 215 -17.89 1.48 -15.45
N ARG A 216 -17.23 0.53 -14.77
CA ARG A 216 -16.90 0.68 -13.34
C ARG A 216 -15.53 1.31 -13.16
N THR A 217 -15.50 2.35 -12.37
CA THR A 217 -14.25 2.93 -11.83
C THR A 217 -14.51 3.57 -10.47
N ASN A 218 -13.49 4.17 -9.86
CA ASN A 218 -13.59 4.85 -8.56
C ASN A 218 -12.77 6.15 -8.51
N GLY A 219 -12.98 6.94 -7.47
CA GLY A 219 -12.19 8.14 -7.22
C GLY A 219 -12.34 9.19 -8.32
N LEU A 220 -11.27 9.93 -8.62
CA LEU A 220 -11.23 10.94 -9.67
C LEU A 220 -11.34 10.35 -11.09
N ALA A 221 -11.06 9.06 -11.27
CA ALA A 221 -11.25 8.41 -12.56
C ALA A 221 -12.73 8.39 -13.00
N ILE A 222 -13.67 8.57 -12.07
CA ILE A 222 -15.09 8.80 -12.38
C ILE A 222 -15.24 10.02 -13.27
N ASP A 223 -14.60 11.13 -12.94
CA ASP A 223 -14.65 12.35 -13.74
C ASP A 223 -14.03 12.15 -15.13
N LEU A 224 -12.89 11.44 -15.18
CA LEU A 224 -12.17 11.17 -16.43
C LEU A 224 -13.02 10.35 -17.40
N PHE A 225 -13.53 9.18 -16.96
CA PHE A 225 -14.32 8.33 -17.85
C PHE A 225 -15.70 8.90 -18.17
N THR A 226 -16.29 9.70 -17.26
CA THR A 226 -17.49 10.47 -17.57
C THR A 226 -17.22 11.50 -18.66
N ALA A 227 -16.09 12.21 -18.61
CA ALA A 227 -15.68 13.13 -19.67
C ALA A 227 -15.38 12.44 -21.00
N MET A 228 -14.93 11.17 -20.96
CA MET A 228 -14.81 10.31 -22.15
C MET A 228 -16.15 9.79 -22.69
N GLY A 229 -17.26 10.09 -22.00
CA GLY A 229 -18.63 9.71 -22.41
C GLY A 229 -19.14 8.38 -21.86
N ALA A 230 -18.45 7.74 -20.92
CA ALA A 230 -18.91 6.51 -20.30
C ALA A 230 -20.06 6.77 -19.29
N ALA A 231 -20.94 5.78 -19.15
CA ALA A 231 -21.92 5.69 -18.07
C ALA A 231 -21.23 5.04 -16.86
N VAL A 232 -20.66 5.86 -15.97
CA VAL A 232 -19.81 5.38 -14.89
C VAL A 232 -20.61 4.94 -13.67
N ASN A 233 -20.24 3.80 -13.09
CA ASN A 233 -20.73 3.29 -11.81
C ASN A 233 -19.56 3.04 -10.85
N ALA A 234 -19.64 3.53 -9.62
CA ALA A 234 -18.68 3.23 -8.57
C ALA A 234 -19.16 2.02 -7.78
N LEU A 235 -18.38 0.93 -7.83
CA LEU A 235 -18.65 -0.29 -7.07
C LEU A 235 -17.36 -0.73 -6.34
N PRO A 236 -17.45 -1.26 -5.13
CA PRO A 236 -16.31 -1.87 -4.45
C PRO A 236 -15.86 -3.15 -5.17
N GLY A 237 -14.58 -3.53 -5.01
CA GLY A 237 -13.94 -4.61 -5.77
C GLY A 237 -14.73 -5.92 -5.80
N GLY A 238 -15.29 -6.35 -4.67
CA GLY A 238 -16.04 -7.60 -4.59
C GLY A 238 -17.37 -7.65 -5.38
N GLU A 239 -17.88 -6.50 -5.81
CA GLU A 239 -19.16 -6.39 -6.54
C GLU A 239 -18.98 -6.29 -8.06
N ILE A 240 -17.73 -6.10 -8.54
CA ILE A 240 -17.45 -5.81 -9.95
C ILE A 240 -17.76 -7.02 -10.84
N VAL A 241 -17.12 -8.16 -10.56
CA VAL A 241 -17.27 -9.37 -11.38
C VAL A 241 -18.73 -9.86 -11.39
N PRO A 242 -19.47 -9.92 -10.27
CA PRO A 242 -20.90 -10.21 -10.31
C PRO A 242 -21.72 -9.22 -11.13
N ALA A 243 -21.36 -7.94 -11.17
CA ALA A 243 -22.04 -6.94 -12.00
C ALA A 243 -21.75 -7.11 -13.50
N MET A 244 -20.49 -7.45 -13.85
CA MET A 244 -20.10 -7.78 -15.23
C MET A 244 -20.81 -9.04 -15.72
N ASP A 245 -20.86 -10.09 -14.91
CA ASP A 245 -21.51 -11.37 -15.23
C ASP A 245 -23.01 -11.18 -15.54
N ARG A 246 -23.69 -10.37 -14.75
CA ARG A 246 -25.11 -10.02 -14.97
C ARG A 246 -25.36 -9.02 -16.09
N GLY A 247 -24.32 -8.52 -16.77
CA GLY A 247 -24.45 -7.53 -17.85
C GLY A 247 -24.82 -6.11 -17.38
N LEU A 248 -24.68 -5.83 -16.07
CA LEU A 248 -24.88 -4.47 -15.52
C LEU A 248 -23.72 -3.55 -15.88
N LEU A 249 -22.55 -4.14 -16.20
CA LEU A 249 -21.36 -3.44 -16.68
C LEU A 249 -20.91 -4.03 -18.01
N ASP A 250 -20.40 -3.18 -18.90
CA ASP A 250 -19.78 -3.55 -20.17
C ASP A 250 -18.26 -3.68 -20.04
N GLY A 251 -17.69 -3.04 -19.03
CA GLY A 251 -16.28 -3.10 -18.66
C GLY A 251 -16.03 -2.55 -17.28
N ALA A 252 -14.87 -2.89 -16.76
CA ALA A 252 -14.41 -2.42 -15.44
C ALA A 252 -12.89 -2.42 -15.38
N GLU A 253 -12.33 -1.50 -14.62
CA GLU A 253 -10.97 -1.61 -14.10
C GLU A 253 -11.00 -2.19 -12.68
N PHE A 254 -9.85 -2.75 -12.22
CA PHE A 254 -9.67 -2.95 -10.80
C PHE A 254 -8.24 -2.66 -10.38
N ASN A 255 -7.24 -3.59 -10.59
CA ASN A 255 -5.89 -3.19 -10.20
C ASN A 255 -4.74 -3.93 -10.92
N ASN A 256 -4.61 -5.24 -10.73
CA ASN A 256 -3.42 -5.97 -11.15
C ASN A 256 -3.72 -7.45 -11.47
N ALA A 257 -2.74 -8.13 -12.08
CA ALA A 257 -2.91 -9.49 -12.53
C ALA A 257 -3.34 -10.48 -11.45
N SER A 258 -2.83 -10.34 -10.21
CA SER A 258 -3.17 -11.24 -9.10
C SER A 258 -4.55 -10.96 -8.53
N SER A 259 -4.84 -9.70 -8.21
CA SER A 259 -6.12 -9.31 -7.66
C SER A 259 -7.26 -9.58 -8.64
N ASP A 260 -7.11 -9.16 -9.89
CA ASP A 260 -8.11 -9.34 -10.93
C ASP A 260 -8.39 -10.83 -11.19
N ARG A 261 -7.34 -11.66 -11.19
CA ARG A 261 -7.47 -13.11 -11.33
C ARG A 261 -8.20 -13.74 -10.15
N LEU A 262 -7.81 -13.40 -8.92
CA LEU A 262 -8.44 -13.93 -7.70
C LEU A 262 -9.91 -13.53 -7.57
N LEU A 263 -10.27 -12.34 -8.05
CA LEU A 263 -11.66 -11.87 -8.06
C LEU A 263 -12.51 -12.57 -9.12
N GLY A 264 -11.89 -13.13 -10.18
CA GLY A 264 -12.59 -13.87 -11.24
C GLY A 264 -12.86 -13.06 -12.50
N PHE A 265 -12.10 -11.96 -12.75
CA PHE A 265 -12.26 -11.20 -14.00
C PHE A 265 -12.06 -12.06 -15.26
N PRO A 266 -11.13 -13.03 -15.30
CA PRO A 266 -10.97 -13.91 -16.45
C PRO A 266 -12.21 -14.73 -16.78
N ASP A 267 -13.11 -14.97 -15.82
CA ASP A 267 -14.31 -15.77 -16.03
C ASP A 267 -15.37 -15.01 -16.81
N VAL A 268 -15.38 -13.68 -16.69
CA VAL A 268 -16.38 -12.79 -17.31
C VAL A 268 -15.85 -11.98 -18.49
N SER A 269 -14.51 -11.91 -18.66
CA SER A 269 -13.87 -11.25 -19.80
C SER A 269 -12.55 -11.91 -20.16
N LYS A 270 -12.25 -11.97 -21.48
CA LYS A 270 -10.95 -12.44 -22.00
C LYS A 270 -10.11 -11.32 -22.62
N VAL A 271 -10.54 -10.07 -22.49
CA VAL A 271 -9.86 -8.89 -23.03
C VAL A 271 -9.47 -7.95 -21.91
N CYS A 272 -8.18 -7.78 -21.72
CA CYS A 272 -7.63 -6.80 -20.76
C CYS A 272 -6.77 -5.78 -21.52
N MET A 273 -7.08 -4.49 -21.35
CA MET A 273 -6.33 -3.38 -21.92
C MET A 273 -5.33 -2.86 -20.93
N LEU A 274 -4.03 -2.87 -21.29
CA LEU A 274 -2.94 -2.41 -20.41
C LEU A 274 -2.65 -0.92 -20.62
N GLN A 275 -2.13 -0.30 -19.57
CA GLN A 275 -1.67 1.10 -19.55
C GLN A 275 -2.81 2.11 -19.60
N SER A 276 -2.85 2.98 -18.61
CA SER A 276 -3.80 4.08 -18.55
C SER A 276 -3.32 5.16 -17.61
N PHE A 277 -3.70 6.39 -17.85
CA PHE A 277 -3.45 7.52 -16.94
C PHE A 277 -4.58 7.76 -15.94
N HIS A 278 -5.59 6.89 -15.86
CA HIS A 278 -6.68 7.05 -14.91
C HIS A 278 -6.23 6.77 -13.47
N GLN A 279 -5.39 5.77 -13.27
CA GLN A 279 -4.78 5.38 -11.99
C GLN A 279 -3.37 4.86 -12.25
N SER A 280 -2.47 5.77 -12.66
CA SER A 280 -1.10 5.45 -13.03
C SER A 280 -0.20 5.22 -11.80
N ALA A 281 -0.60 5.74 -10.65
CA ALA A 281 0.12 5.63 -9.39
C ALA A 281 -0.88 5.56 -8.23
N GLU A 282 -0.76 4.52 -7.41
CA GLU A 282 -1.66 4.27 -6.29
C GLU A 282 -0.90 3.84 -5.04
N THR A 283 -1.52 4.10 -3.88
CA THR A 283 -1.02 3.67 -2.59
C THR A 283 -2.16 3.13 -1.75
N PHE A 284 -1.86 2.20 -0.85
CA PHE A 284 -2.80 1.81 0.19
C PHE A 284 -2.82 2.81 1.32
N GLU A 285 -3.92 2.82 2.04
CA GLU A 285 -4.08 3.56 3.28
C GLU A 285 -4.33 2.61 4.44
N ILE A 286 -3.60 2.86 5.52
CA ILE A 286 -3.83 2.31 6.85
C ILE A 286 -4.43 3.42 7.70
N MET A 287 -5.63 3.21 8.22
CA MET A 287 -6.34 4.15 9.06
C MET A 287 -6.42 3.63 10.50
N PHE A 288 -6.11 4.47 11.46
CA PHE A 288 -6.47 4.27 12.86
C PHE A 288 -7.53 5.28 13.27
N ASN A 289 -8.48 4.88 14.13
CA ASN A 289 -9.24 5.88 14.88
C ASN A 289 -8.23 6.74 15.65
N LYS A 290 -8.24 8.06 15.41
CA LYS A 290 -7.22 8.97 15.94
C LYS A 290 -7.19 9.00 17.46
N THR A 291 -8.35 8.99 18.11
CA THR A 291 -8.44 9.00 19.57
C THR A 291 -7.76 7.76 20.17
N LYS A 292 -8.00 6.58 19.57
CA LYS A 292 -7.33 5.33 19.98
C LYS A 292 -5.84 5.35 19.68
N TYR A 293 -5.44 5.82 18.50
CA TYR A 293 -4.03 5.96 18.15
C TYR A 293 -3.29 6.91 19.10
N ASP A 294 -3.89 8.05 19.42
CA ASP A 294 -3.28 9.05 20.29
C ASP A 294 -3.06 8.52 21.72
N SER A 295 -3.90 7.59 22.18
CA SER A 295 -3.77 6.94 23.50
C SER A 295 -2.65 5.89 23.57
N LEU A 296 -2.11 5.45 22.41
CA LEU A 296 -1.04 4.45 22.38
C LEU A 296 0.28 5.02 22.96
N PRO A 297 1.07 4.17 23.64
CA PRO A 297 2.42 4.55 24.09
C PRO A 297 3.31 4.96 22.90
N ALA A 298 4.23 5.90 23.12
CA ALA A 298 5.14 6.41 22.10
C ALA A 298 5.93 5.27 21.39
N LYS A 299 6.36 4.25 22.15
CA LYS A 299 7.02 3.06 21.59
C LYS A 299 6.14 2.35 20.55
N MET A 300 4.84 2.16 20.84
CA MET A 300 3.92 1.51 19.89
C MET A 300 3.69 2.35 18.64
N LYS A 301 3.56 3.67 18.79
CA LYS A 301 3.46 4.59 17.64
C LYS A 301 4.68 4.51 16.73
N ALA A 302 5.89 4.44 17.30
CA ALA A 302 7.12 4.26 16.54
C ALA A 302 7.17 2.90 15.82
N ILE A 303 6.70 1.82 16.45
CA ILE A 303 6.60 0.50 15.84
C ILE A 303 5.58 0.51 14.69
N ILE A 304 4.41 1.13 14.85
CA ILE A 304 3.39 1.26 13.80
C ILE A 304 3.99 1.96 12.58
N ALA A 305 4.70 3.06 12.76
CA ALA A 305 5.36 3.76 11.67
C ALA A 305 6.43 2.88 10.98
N GLY A 306 7.30 2.22 11.74
CA GLY A 306 8.30 1.30 11.19
C GLY A 306 7.68 0.07 10.49
N ALA A 307 6.61 -0.49 11.05
CA ALA A 307 5.87 -1.59 10.43
C ALA A 307 5.23 -1.19 9.10
N THR A 308 4.78 0.08 8.97
CA THR A 308 4.25 0.60 7.71
C THR A 308 5.32 0.62 6.61
N GLU A 309 6.54 1.07 6.94
CA GLU A 309 7.65 1.07 5.99
C GLU A 309 8.10 -0.36 5.63
N ALA A 310 8.18 -1.24 6.62
CA ALA A 310 8.52 -2.65 6.40
C ALA A 310 7.47 -3.37 5.55
N ALA A 311 6.18 -3.11 5.80
CA ALA A 311 5.08 -3.64 4.98
C ALA A 311 5.10 -3.10 3.56
N SER A 312 5.45 -1.82 3.37
CA SER A 312 5.61 -1.17 2.07
C SER A 312 6.66 -1.88 1.20
N ALA A 313 7.84 -2.13 1.78
CA ALA A 313 8.93 -2.80 1.09
C ALA A 313 8.58 -4.26 0.75
N ASP A 314 8.09 -5.02 1.72
CA ASP A 314 7.71 -6.44 1.55
C ASP A 314 6.60 -6.61 0.50
N MET A 315 5.54 -5.78 0.58
CA MET A 315 4.47 -5.78 -0.39
C MET A 315 4.98 -5.48 -1.81
N SER A 316 5.87 -4.49 -1.96
CA SER A 316 6.44 -4.13 -3.26
C SER A 316 7.17 -5.32 -3.91
N TRP A 317 7.96 -6.05 -3.14
CA TRP A 317 8.68 -7.23 -3.64
C TRP A 317 7.75 -8.42 -3.91
N LYS A 318 6.81 -8.69 -3.01
CA LYS A 318 5.77 -9.71 -3.18
C LYS A 318 4.93 -9.44 -4.42
N ALA A 319 4.57 -8.17 -4.67
CA ALA A 319 3.81 -7.75 -5.85
C ALA A 319 4.54 -8.07 -7.15
N VAL A 320 5.85 -7.76 -7.26
CA VAL A 320 6.62 -8.09 -8.47
C VAL A 320 6.62 -9.59 -8.76
N ASP A 321 6.85 -10.43 -7.74
CA ASP A 321 6.86 -11.88 -7.91
C ASP A 321 5.47 -12.43 -8.27
N ARG A 322 4.43 -12.07 -7.50
CA ARG A 322 3.08 -12.59 -7.67
C ARG A 322 2.43 -12.11 -8.96
N TYR A 323 2.48 -10.80 -9.23
CA TYR A 323 1.83 -10.22 -10.41
C TYR A 323 2.46 -10.73 -11.70
N SER A 324 3.78 -10.90 -11.75
CA SER A 324 4.45 -11.43 -12.94
C SER A 324 4.10 -12.89 -13.21
N LYS A 325 3.97 -13.72 -12.17
CA LYS A 325 3.51 -15.13 -12.30
C LYS A 325 2.07 -15.18 -12.77
N ASP A 326 1.17 -14.47 -12.11
CA ASP A 326 -0.25 -14.45 -12.45
C ASP A 326 -0.50 -13.85 -13.84
N TYR A 327 0.29 -12.86 -14.26
CA TYR A 327 0.22 -12.32 -15.63
C TYR A 327 0.50 -13.39 -16.69
N VAL A 328 1.49 -14.25 -16.46
CA VAL A 328 1.78 -15.39 -17.35
C VAL A 328 0.64 -16.42 -17.31
N GLU A 329 0.11 -16.70 -16.11
CA GLU A 329 -1.01 -17.65 -15.97
C GLU A 329 -2.31 -17.17 -16.64
N LEU A 330 -2.62 -15.89 -16.50
CA LEU A 330 -3.75 -15.25 -17.20
C LEU A 330 -3.67 -15.49 -18.73
N GLN A 331 -2.47 -15.40 -19.32
CA GLN A 331 -2.27 -15.64 -20.75
C GLN A 331 -2.33 -17.13 -21.10
N THR A 332 -1.67 -17.96 -20.32
CA THR A 332 -1.43 -19.37 -20.69
C THR A 332 -2.56 -20.30 -20.23
N LYS A 333 -3.07 -20.12 -19.01
CA LYS A 333 -4.14 -20.94 -18.41
C LYS A 333 -5.51 -20.34 -18.68
N ASP A 334 -5.69 -19.06 -18.36
CA ASP A 334 -7.00 -18.41 -18.40
C ASP A 334 -7.34 -17.84 -19.78
N LYS A 335 -6.38 -17.89 -20.75
CA LYS A 335 -6.55 -17.48 -22.16
C LYS A 335 -6.93 -16.02 -22.34
N VAL A 336 -6.51 -15.16 -21.41
CA VAL A 336 -6.70 -13.71 -21.49
C VAL A 336 -5.81 -13.13 -22.60
N LYS A 337 -6.38 -12.23 -23.38
CA LYS A 337 -5.69 -11.45 -24.40
C LYS A 337 -5.42 -10.06 -23.86
N PHE A 338 -4.15 -9.73 -23.74
CA PHE A 338 -3.71 -8.40 -23.31
C PHE A 338 -3.42 -7.53 -24.53
N TYR A 339 -3.94 -6.32 -24.51
CA TYR A 339 -3.72 -5.30 -25.52
C TYR A 339 -3.16 -4.04 -24.88
N LYS A 340 -2.29 -3.34 -25.59
CA LYS A 340 -1.87 -2.00 -25.17
C LYS A 340 -2.99 -1.00 -25.52
N THR A 341 -3.22 -0.06 -24.62
CA THR A 341 -4.08 1.08 -24.90
C THR A 341 -3.44 1.94 -26.00
N PRO A 342 -4.19 2.31 -27.04
CA PRO A 342 -3.66 3.19 -28.08
C PRO A 342 -3.17 4.52 -27.53
N ASP A 343 -2.06 5.04 -28.06
CA ASP A 343 -1.48 6.32 -27.63
C ASP A 343 -2.47 7.48 -27.77
N SER A 344 -3.36 7.45 -28.78
CA SER A 344 -4.41 8.46 -28.93
C SER A 344 -5.38 8.49 -27.76
N VAL A 345 -5.73 7.33 -27.18
CA VAL A 345 -6.58 7.25 -25.97
C VAL A 345 -5.83 7.80 -24.76
N LEU A 346 -4.54 7.48 -24.62
CA LEU A 346 -3.69 7.99 -23.53
C LEU A 346 -3.53 9.52 -23.62
N GLN A 347 -3.35 10.08 -24.81
CA GLN A 347 -3.27 11.53 -25.03
C GLN A 347 -4.59 12.23 -24.68
N ASP A 348 -5.72 11.65 -25.07
CA ASP A 348 -7.03 12.17 -24.70
C ASP A 348 -7.26 12.18 -23.19
N GLN A 349 -6.82 11.12 -22.47
CA GLN A 349 -6.86 11.07 -21.01
C GLN A 349 -6.05 12.23 -20.39
N LEU A 350 -4.83 12.49 -20.88
CA LEU A 350 -3.98 13.57 -20.34
C LEU A 350 -4.60 14.95 -20.59
N LYS A 351 -5.23 15.16 -21.76
CA LYS A 351 -5.96 16.40 -22.07
C LYS A 351 -7.13 16.59 -21.10
N LEU A 352 -7.96 15.59 -20.96
CA LEU A 352 -9.11 15.62 -20.05
C LEU A 352 -8.68 15.81 -18.58
N TRP A 353 -7.57 15.21 -18.16
CA TRP A 353 -7.00 15.46 -16.84
C TRP A 353 -6.67 16.93 -16.61
N SER A 354 -6.14 17.63 -17.62
CA SER A 354 -5.86 19.07 -17.49
C SER A 354 -7.13 19.89 -17.22
N GLU A 355 -8.22 19.60 -17.95
CA GLU A 355 -9.52 20.24 -17.79
C GLU A 355 -10.16 19.92 -16.41
N ILE A 356 -10.11 18.65 -15.98
CA ILE A 356 -10.65 18.21 -14.69
C ILE A 356 -9.90 18.87 -13.53
N VAL A 357 -8.57 18.88 -13.59
CA VAL A 357 -7.72 19.50 -12.55
C VAL A 357 -8.00 21.00 -12.44
N GLU A 358 -8.13 21.71 -13.56
CA GLU A 358 -8.45 23.13 -13.57
C GLU A 358 -9.81 23.40 -12.92
N LYS A 359 -10.85 22.70 -13.36
CA LYS A 359 -12.21 22.80 -12.82
C LYS A 359 -12.25 22.53 -11.31
N LYS A 360 -11.72 21.40 -10.87
CA LYS A 360 -11.75 21.03 -9.45
C LYS A 360 -10.88 21.93 -8.57
N SER A 361 -9.80 22.46 -9.11
CA SER A 361 -8.98 23.47 -8.41
C SER A 361 -9.70 24.80 -8.24
N ALA A 362 -10.58 25.18 -9.16
CA ALA A 362 -11.42 26.37 -9.03
C ALA A 362 -12.53 26.18 -7.96
N GLU A 363 -13.03 24.95 -7.82
CA GLU A 363 -14.13 24.61 -6.89
C GLU A 363 -13.64 24.33 -5.45
N ASN A 364 -12.38 23.85 -5.28
CA ASN A 364 -11.87 23.39 -3.99
C ASN A 364 -10.45 23.88 -3.73
N PRO A 365 -10.27 24.86 -2.81
CA PRO A 365 -8.94 25.41 -2.49
C PRO A 365 -7.93 24.36 -1.99
N LEU A 366 -8.36 23.35 -1.21
CA LEU A 366 -7.48 22.27 -0.76
C LEU A 366 -7.04 21.36 -1.92
N PHE A 367 -7.95 21.08 -2.86
CA PHE A 367 -7.60 20.38 -4.08
C PHE A 367 -6.51 21.11 -4.87
N LYS A 368 -6.67 22.43 -5.03
CA LYS A 368 -5.70 23.31 -5.70
C LYS A 368 -4.34 23.28 -5.00
N GLU A 369 -4.33 23.37 -3.67
CA GLU A 369 -3.10 23.35 -2.86
C GLU A 369 -2.35 22.00 -3.02
N ILE A 370 -3.06 20.88 -2.97
CA ILE A 370 -2.49 19.54 -3.13
C ILE A 370 -1.93 19.37 -4.55
N VAL A 371 -2.68 19.75 -5.57
CA VAL A 371 -2.22 19.69 -6.97
C VAL A 371 -0.95 20.51 -7.18
N ALA A 372 -0.88 21.71 -6.62
CA ALA A 372 0.31 22.57 -6.72
C ALA A 372 1.53 21.90 -6.06
N SER A 373 1.35 21.29 -4.88
CA SER A 373 2.40 20.56 -4.18
C SER A 373 2.87 19.32 -4.98
N GLN A 374 1.93 18.51 -5.49
CA GLN A 374 2.25 17.35 -6.32
C GLN A 374 3.02 17.76 -7.59
N LYS A 375 2.57 18.78 -8.31
CA LYS A 375 3.25 19.27 -9.53
C LYS A 375 4.67 19.72 -9.24
N ALA A 376 4.89 20.49 -8.17
CA ALA A 376 6.22 20.97 -7.79
C ALA A 376 7.18 19.80 -7.45
N PHE A 377 6.68 18.78 -6.75
CA PHE A 377 7.47 17.59 -6.46
C PHE A 377 7.74 16.76 -7.73
N ALA A 378 6.71 16.49 -8.53
CA ALA A 378 6.79 15.72 -9.76
C ALA A 378 7.81 16.31 -10.75
N GLN A 379 7.80 17.63 -10.93
CA GLN A 379 8.68 18.32 -11.86
C GLN A 379 10.17 18.01 -11.62
N ARG A 380 10.60 17.87 -10.36
CA ARG A 380 12.00 17.51 -10.04
C ARG A 380 12.24 16.00 -9.97
N ALA A 381 11.28 15.24 -9.39
CA ALA A 381 11.47 13.81 -9.17
C ALA A 381 11.38 13.01 -10.47
N VAL A 382 10.40 13.31 -11.32
CA VAL A 382 10.23 12.65 -12.62
C VAL A 382 11.38 13.02 -13.55
N LYS A 383 11.82 14.30 -13.56
CA LYS A 383 12.97 14.71 -14.36
C LYS A 383 14.22 13.93 -13.96
N TRP A 384 14.52 13.83 -12.66
CA TRP A 384 15.67 13.06 -12.16
C TRP A 384 15.60 11.59 -12.61
N GLU A 385 14.43 10.95 -12.49
CA GLU A 385 14.27 9.56 -12.93
C GLU A 385 14.50 9.42 -14.43
N GLN A 386 13.88 10.26 -15.26
CA GLN A 386 14.04 10.21 -16.72
C GLN A 386 15.49 10.39 -17.16
N ASP A 387 16.24 11.24 -16.47
CA ASP A 387 17.65 11.50 -16.79
C ASP A 387 18.56 10.35 -16.31
N THR A 388 18.19 9.59 -15.29
CA THR A 388 19.07 8.61 -14.62
C THR A 388 18.70 7.15 -14.87
N VAL A 389 17.43 6.83 -15.14
CA VAL A 389 16.97 5.45 -15.39
C VAL A 389 17.39 4.97 -16.76
N ILE A 390 18.11 3.84 -16.79
CA ILE A 390 18.53 3.22 -18.07
C ILE A 390 17.32 2.65 -18.82
N ASN A 391 17.44 2.60 -20.14
CA ASN A 391 16.43 1.99 -21.01
C ASN A 391 16.38 0.46 -20.79
N ARG A 392 15.50 0.01 -19.90
CA ARG A 392 15.32 -1.41 -19.58
C ARG A 392 14.98 -2.25 -20.82
N ARG A 393 14.31 -1.69 -21.83
CA ARG A 393 13.97 -2.39 -23.07
C ARG A 393 15.21 -2.81 -23.85
N MET A 394 16.28 -2.01 -23.84
CA MET A 394 17.56 -2.38 -24.47
C MET A 394 18.10 -3.68 -23.86
N ALA A 395 18.13 -3.79 -22.54
CA ALA A 395 18.59 -5.00 -21.85
C ALA A 395 17.67 -6.19 -22.12
N VAL A 396 16.35 -6.01 -22.07
CA VAL A 396 15.38 -7.08 -22.40
C VAL A 396 15.57 -7.60 -23.82
N ASN A 397 15.72 -6.71 -24.79
CA ASN A 397 15.94 -7.09 -26.19
C ASN A 397 17.28 -7.82 -26.37
N HIS A 398 18.32 -7.40 -25.65
CA HIS A 398 19.65 -8.02 -25.72
C HIS A 398 19.65 -9.45 -25.14
N PHE A 399 19.09 -9.64 -23.93
CA PHE A 399 19.18 -10.93 -23.24
C PHE A 399 18.09 -11.93 -23.65
N PHE A 400 16.91 -11.47 -24.06
CA PHE A 400 15.76 -12.34 -24.33
C PHE A 400 15.28 -12.31 -25.78
N GLY A 401 15.96 -11.53 -26.64
CA GLY A 401 15.62 -11.33 -28.04
C GLY A 401 14.48 -10.32 -28.25
N ALA A 402 14.54 -9.57 -29.33
CA ALA A 402 13.43 -8.75 -29.76
C ALA A 402 12.29 -9.66 -30.25
N LYS A 403 11.29 -9.93 -29.40
CA LYS A 403 10.01 -10.42 -29.94
C LYS A 403 9.50 -9.31 -30.85
N LYS A 404 9.35 -9.63 -32.16
CA LYS A 404 8.64 -8.73 -33.08
C LYS A 404 7.31 -8.38 -32.45
N ALA A 405 7.11 -7.08 -32.23
CA ALA A 405 5.89 -6.52 -31.62
C ALA A 405 4.67 -6.78 -32.50
#